data_c20473f2469b1d52b011e6665eb55789
#
_entry.id   c20473f2469b1d52b011e6665eb55789
#
_cell.length_a   1.000
_cell.length_b   1.000
_cell.length_c   1.000
_cell.angle_alpha   90.00
_cell.angle_beta   90.00
_cell.angle_gamma   90.00
#
_symmetry.space_group_name_H-M   'P 1'
#
loop_
_entity.id
_entity.type
_entity.pdbx_description
1 polymer ?
#
loop_
_entity_poly.entity_id
_entity_poly.type
_entity_poly.pdbx_seq_one_letter_code
_entity_poly.pdbx_strand_id
1 'polypeptide(L)'
;MRRVSAKFVPKLLNFDQKNRRMSITQELLNDVNDDPDLLKRVITGDESWIYGYDIETKAQLSQWKSPGEPRPKKARQVQSNVKVLLTVFFDYHGVVHQEFLPYGCTVNKQYYLEVMRRLREAIRRKRPELWKNNSWLLYHNNGLAHSFLLVRDFLAKNNTTIMPKPPYSSDLAPCDFFLFPKLKRPLKGRRFAKIEERLHR
;
A
#
# COMPACT_ATOMS: atom_id res chain seq x y z
N MET A 1 -34.18 -9.66 -12.89
CA MET A 1 -33.25 -8.54 -12.68
C MET A 1 -33.22 -8.16 -11.20
N ARG A 2 -32.07 -7.79 -10.63
CA ARG A 2 -31.92 -7.29 -9.25
C ARG A 2 -31.26 -5.92 -9.25
N ARG A 3 -31.63 -5.07 -8.28
CA ARG A 3 -30.97 -3.77 -8.07
C ARG A 3 -29.61 -3.97 -7.46
N VAL A 4 -28.55 -3.37 -8.04
CA VAL A 4 -27.17 -3.43 -7.54
C VAL A 4 -26.60 -2.03 -7.40
N SER A 5 -25.73 -1.84 -6.39
CA SER A 5 -25.03 -0.58 -6.18
C SER A 5 -23.79 -0.51 -7.06
N ALA A 6 -23.44 0.68 -7.55
CA ALA A 6 -22.18 0.92 -8.24
C ALA A 6 -21.00 0.74 -7.29
N LYS A 7 -19.90 0.16 -7.80
CA LYS A 7 -18.61 0.09 -7.09
C LYS A 7 -17.80 1.34 -7.42
N PHE A 8 -17.32 2.04 -6.39
CA PHE A 8 -16.37 3.13 -6.58
C PHE A 8 -15.00 2.58 -6.97
N VAL A 9 -14.42 3.16 -8.02
CA VAL A 9 -13.09 2.82 -8.55
C VAL A 9 -12.27 4.10 -8.70
N PRO A 10 -10.92 4.05 -8.62
CA PRO A 10 -10.08 5.24 -8.73
C PRO A 10 -10.25 5.98 -10.06
N LYS A 11 -10.49 5.23 -11.15
CA LYS A 11 -10.68 5.76 -12.50
C LYS A 11 -11.48 4.78 -13.34
N LEU A 12 -12.34 5.30 -14.21
CA LEU A 12 -12.94 4.52 -15.29
C LEU A 12 -11.88 4.29 -16.36
N LEU A 13 -11.56 3.03 -16.60
CA LEU A 13 -10.54 2.63 -17.57
C LEU A 13 -11.07 2.72 -18.99
N ASN A 14 -10.22 3.23 -19.93
CA ASN A 14 -10.47 3.12 -21.37
C ASN A 14 -10.21 1.67 -21.85
N PHE A 15 -10.49 1.42 -23.14
CA PHE A 15 -10.37 0.08 -23.74
C PHE A 15 -8.95 -0.48 -23.62
N ASP A 16 -7.93 0.30 -23.97
CA ASP A 16 -6.52 -0.13 -23.93
C ASP A 16 -6.05 -0.44 -22.51
N GLN A 17 -6.47 0.37 -21.53
CA GLN A 17 -6.16 0.14 -20.12
C GLN A 17 -6.80 -1.15 -19.59
N LYS A 18 -8.04 -1.45 -20.03
CA LYS A 18 -8.71 -2.72 -19.68
C LYS A 18 -7.98 -3.92 -20.28
N ASN A 19 -7.61 -3.85 -21.57
CA ASN A 19 -6.88 -4.91 -22.23
C ASN A 19 -5.52 -5.15 -21.57
N ARG A 20 -4.75 -4.07 -21.33
CA ARG A 20 -3.46 -4.17 -20.64
C ARG A 20 -3.59 -4.75 -19.25
N ARG A 21 -4.63 -4.38 -18.51
CA ARG A 21 -4.90 -4.93 -17.19
C ARG A 21 -5.20 -6.44 -17.28
N MET A 22 -6.02 -6.85 -18.25
CA MET A 22 -6.35 -8.26 -18.49
C MET A 22 -5.10 -9.07 -18.83
N SER A 23 -4.27 -8.59 -19.78
CA SER A 23 -3.01 -9.25 -20.18
C SER A 23 -2.07 -9.44 -18.98
N ILE A 24 -1.75 -8.35 -18.27
CA ILE A 24 -0.85 -8.42 -17.10
C ILE A 24 -1.40 -9.35 -16.02
N THR A 25 -2.72 -9.32 -15.76
CA THR A 25 -3.32 -10.19 -14.74
C THR A 25 -3.25 -11.66 -15.15
N GLN A 26 -3.46 -11.96 -16.43
CA GLN A 26 -3.34 -13.32 -16.95
C GLN A 26 -1.89 -13.82 -16.89
N GLU A 27 -0.92 -12.99 -17.23
CA GLU A 27 0.51 -13.31 -17.11
C GLU A 27 0.87 -13.63 -15.64
N LEU A 28 0.49 -12.76 -14.69
CA LEU A 28 0.72 -12.99 -13.26
C LEU A 28 0.06 -14.29 -12.75
N LEU A 29 -1.14 -14.62 -13.25
CA LEU A 29 -1.82 -15.86 -12.89
C LEU A 29 -1.08 -17.08 -13.42
N ASN A 30 -0.61 -17.02 -14.67
CA ASN A 30 0.18 -18.08 -15.26
C ASN A 30 1.50 -18.29 -14.48
N ASP A 31 2.21 -17.19 -14.18
CA ASP A 31 3.46 -17.24 -13.40
C ASP A 31 3.26 -17.92 -12.03
N VAL A 32 2.15 -17.62 -11.33
CA VAL A 32 1.82 -18.25 -10.03
C VAL A 32 1.43 -19.71 -10.19
N ASN A 33 0.78 -20.10 -11.29
CA ASN A 33 0.43 -21.48 -11.57
C ASN A 33 1.67 -22.33 -11.92
N ASP A 34 2.62 -21.72 -12.64
CA ASP A 34 3.87 -22.38 -13.05
C ASP A 34 4.87 -22.47 -11.88
N ASP A 35 4.86 -21.48 -10.97
CA ASP A 35 5.71 -21.44 -9.79
C ASP A 35 4.89 -21.12 -8.51
N PRO A 36 4.40 -22.13 -7.80
CA PRO A 36 3.61 -21.96 -6.57
C PRO A 36 4.35 -21.23 -5.45
N ASP A 37 5.68 -21.19 -5.48
CA ASP A 37 6.50 -20.47 -4.49
C ASP A 37 6.77 -19.01 -4.90
N LEU A 38 6.32 -18.57 -6.06
CA LEU A 38 6.49 -17.20 -6.55
C LEU A 38 6.04 -16.15 -5.51
N LEU A 39 4.85 -16.33 -4.95
CA LEU A 39 4.27 -15.39 -3.98
C LEU A 39 5.10 -15.23 -2.70
N LYS A 40 5.85 -16.27 -2.30
CA LYS A 40 6.74 -16.21 -1.13
C LYS A 40 7.98 -15.33 -1.37
N ARG A 41 8.32 -15.09 -2.64
CA ARG A 41 9.46 -14.29 -3.07
C ARG A 41 9.10 -12.86 -3.43
N VAL A 42 7.79 -12.54 -3.49
CA VAL A 42 7.31 -11.19 -3.82
C VAL A 42 7.40 -10.29 -2.60
N ILE A 43 8.11 -9.18 -2.76
CA ILE A 43 8.12 -8.06 -1.81
C ILE A 43 7.29 -6.94 -2.43
N THR A 44 6.16 -6.63 -1.80
CA THR A 44 5.27 -5.57 -2.26
C THR A 44 5.41 -4.31 -1.43
N GLY A 45 5.32 -3.15 -2.06
CA GLY A 45 5.43 -1.86 -1.39
C GLY A 45 4.53 -0.80 -1.96
N ASP A 46 4.12 0.14 -1.10
CA ASP A 46 3.36 1.32 -1.49
C ASP A 46 3.44 2.41 -0.40
N GLU A 47 2.93 3.62 -0.71
CA GLU A 47 2.88 4.75 0.21
C GLU A 47 1.43 5.06 0.61
N SER A 48 1.26 5.46 1.87
CA SER A 48 -0.06 5.91 2.36
C SER A 48 0.04 6.99 3.41
N TRP A 49 -0.91 7.94 3.35
CA TRP A 49 -1.05 8.97 4.36
C TRP A 49 -1.62 8.44 5.67
N ILE A 50 -0.96 8.75 6.78
CA ILE A 50 -1.44 8.52 8.15
C ILE A 50 -1.79 9.89 8.73
N TYR A 51 -3.05 10.07 9.15
CA TYR A 51 -3.57 11.35 9.66
C TYR A 51 -3.49 11.42 11.19
N GLY A 52 -3.25 12.57 11.77
CA GLY A 52 -3.33 12.79 13.21
C GLY A 52 -4.71 12.47 13.81
N TYR A 53 -5.76 12.64 13.00
CA TYR A 53 -7.11 12.14 13.24
C TYR A 53 -7.72 11.66 11.93
N ASP A 54 -8.31 10.48 11.93
CA ASP A 54 -9.11 9.95 10.83
C ASP A 54 -10.53 9.63 11.34
N ILE A 55 -11.53 9.81 10.46
CA ILE A 55 -12.94 9.69 10.82
C ILE A 55 -13.26 8.23 11.18
N GLU A 56 -14.10 8.05 12.20
CA GLU A 56 -14.64 6.76 12.61
C GLU A 56 -15.40 6.08 11.46
N THR A 57 -15.32 4.78 11.45
CA THR A 57 -16.13 3.96 10.53
C THR A 57 -17.60 3.94 10.96
N LYS A 58 -18.50 3.62 10.02
CA LYS A 58 -19.94 3.43 10.36
C LYS A 58 -20.15 2.39 11.46
N ALA A 59 -19.36 1.32 11.47
CA ALA A 59 -19.42 0.30 12.53
C ALA A 59 -19.01 0.84 13.90
N GLN A 60 -17.96 1.67 13.96
CA GLN A 60 -17.55 2.33 15.21
C GLN A 60 -18.58 3.36 15.73
N LEU A 61 -19.37 3.94 14.83
CA LEU A 61 -20.43 4.89 15.17
C LEU A 61 -21.74 4.20 15.55
N SER A 62 -21.91 2.91 15.28
CA SER A 62 -23.13 2.17 15.59
C SER A 62 -23.24 1.94 17.10
N GLN A 63 -24.49 2.07 17.61
CA GLN A 63 -24.82 1.86 19.02
C GLN A 63 -26.09 1.01 19.11
N TRP A 64 -26.10 0.12 20.07
CA TRP A 64 -27.33 -0.61 20.44
C TRP A 64 -28.30 0.38 21.08
N LYS A 65 -29.59 0.31 20.68
CA LYS A 65 -30.67 1.15 21.17
C LYS A 65 -31.93 0.33 21.39
N SER A 66 -32.69 0.71 22.40
CA SER A 66 -34.03 0.15 22.62
C SER A 66 -35.03 0.66 21.59
N PRO A 67 -36.09 -0.10 21.26
CA PRO A 67 -37.15 0.38 20.39
C PRO A 67 -37.74 1.68 20.95
N GLY A 68 -37.90 2.69 20.08
CA GLY A 68 -38.43 4.02 20.47
C GLY A 68 -37.40 5.04 20.95
N GLU A 69 -36.17 4.66 21.25
CA GLU A 69 -35.11 5.63 21.59
C GLU A 69 -34.66 6.46 20.36
N PRO A 70 -34.40 7.78 20.54
CA PRO A 70 -33.94 8.64 19.45
C PRO A 70 -32.55 8.20 18.95
N ARG A 71 -32.31 8.39 17.65
CA ARG A 71 -30.99 8.10 17.06
C ARG A 71 -29.92 8.96 17.69
N PRO A 72 -28.70 8.40 18.00
CA PRO A 72 -27.60 9.18 18.53
C PRO A 72 -27.18 10.26 17.53
N LYS A 73 -26.95 11.47 18.04
CA LYS A 73 -26.45 12.61 17.26
C LYS A 73 -24.97 12.78 17.53
N LYS A 74 -24.16 12.97 16.48
CA LYS A 74 -22.74 13.29 16.56
C LYS A 74 -22.41 14.44 15.62
N ALA A 75 -21.56 15.37 16.07
CA ALA A 75 -21.10 16.46 15.22
C ALA A 75 -20.32 15.89 14.01
N ARG A 76 -20.47 16.55 12.85
CA ARG A 76 -19.68 16.21 11.66
C ARG A 76 -18.19 16.44 11.95
N GLN A 77 -17.38 15.44 11.74
CA GLN A 77 -15.94 15.52 11.90
C GLN A 77 -15.25 15.42 10.55
N VAL A 78 -14.07 16.04 10.45
CA VAL A 78 -13.21 15.99 9.26
C VAL A 78 -11.83 15.45 9.66
N GLN A 79 -11.11 14.88 8.71
CA GLN A 79 -9.74 14.46 8.91
C GLN A 79 -8.86 15.64 9.32
N SER A 80 -7.82 15.38 10.12
CA SER A 80 -6.86 16.41 10.50
C SER A 80 -5.98 16.82 9.31
N ASN A 81 -5.55 18.09 9.29
CA ASN A 81 -4.55 18.55 8.32
C ASN A 81 -3.15 17.97 8.61
N VAL A 82 -2.90 17.60 9.87
CA VAL A 82 -1.65 16.96 10.29
C VAL A 82 -1.64 15.52 9.77
N LYS A 83 -0.67 15.20 8.92
CA LYS A 83 -0.49 13.88 8.32
C LYS A 83 0.99 13.61 8.06
N VAL A 84 1.35 12.34 8.02
CA VAL A 84 2.69 11.86 7.63
C VAL A 84 2.55 10.78 6.56
N LEU A 85 3.46 10.71 5.63
CA LEU A 85 3.49 9.66 4.61
C LEU A 85 4.28 8.47 5.15
N LEU A 86 3.64 7.31 5.17
CA LEU A 86 4.24 6.03 5.46
C LEU A 86 4.58 5.35 4.13
N THR A 87 5.84 4.97 3.95
CA THR A 87 6.28 4.02 2.93
C THR A 87 6.52 2.68 3.59
N VAL A 88 5.94 1.61 3.06
CA VAL A 88 6.07 0.26 3.64
C VAL A 88 6.29 -0.78 2.56
N PHE A 89 7.16 -1.76 2.86
CA PHE A 89 7.41 -2.95 2.06
C PHE A 89 7.20 -4.18 2.94
N PHE A 90 6.45 -5.14 2.43
CA PHE A 90 6.20 -6.39 3.13
C PHE A 90 6.14 -7.57 2.16
N ASP A 91 6.30 -8.75 2.71
CA ASP A 91 6.21 -10.02 1.98
C ASP A 91 5.32 -11.01 2.75
N TYR A 92 5.35 -12.27 2.33
CA TYR A 92 4.63 -13.37 2.98
C TYR A 92 4.97 -13.50 4.49
N HIS A 93 6.20 -13.19 4.89
CA HIS A 93 6.68 -13.30 6.28
C HIS A 93 6.43 -12.03 7.11
N GLY A 94 5.94 -10.96 6.52
CA GLY A 94 5.62 -9.70 7.21
C GLY A 94 6.44 -8.49 6.75
N VAL A 95 6.54 -7.47 7.59
CA VAL A 95 7.14 -6.19 7.21
C VAL A 95 8.66 -6.31 7.04
N VAL A 96 9.13 -6.06 5.83
CA VAL A 96 10.54 -6.02 5.46
C VAL A 96 11.15 -4.67 5.83
N HIS A 97 10.53 -3.58 5.34
CA HIS A 97 10.98 -2.21 5.57
C HIS A 97 9.79 -1.28 5.74
N GLN A 98 9.93 -0.30 6.64
CA GLN A 98 8.99 0.81 6.78
C GLN A 98 9.71 2.07 7.17
N GLU A 99 9.27 3.19 6.64
CA GLU A 99 9.79 4.50 7.01
C GLU A 99 8.74 5.59 6.83
N PHE A 100 8.93 6.68 7.54
CA PHE A 100 8.08 7.86 7.45
C PHE A 100 8.84 8.97 6.74
N LEU A 101 8.14 9.63 5.81
CA LEU A 101 8.69 10.79 5.13
C LEU A 101 8.92 11.91 6.17
N PRO A 102 10.13 12.47 6.28
CA PRO A 102 10.40 13.59 7.18
C PRO A 102 9.47 14.79 6.90
N TYR A 103 9.13 15.52 7.95
CA TYR A 103 8.28 16.71 7.83
C TYR A 103 8.89 17.73 6.87
N GLY A 104 8.06 18.31 5.99
CA GLY A 104 8.49 19.29 4.98
C GLY A 104 9.15 18.70 3.73
N CYS A 105 9.39 17.38 3.70
CA CYS A 105 9.93 16.71 2.51
C CYS A 105 8.82 16.25 1.55
N THR A 106 9.19 16.06 0.29
CA THR A 106 8.35 15.48 -0.76
C THR A 106 9.02 14.24 -1.32
N VAL A 107 8.21 13.25 -1.74
CA VAL A 107 8.73 12.07 -2.43
C VAL A 107 9.16 12.47 -3.84
N ASN A 108 10.45 12.63 -4.00
CA ASN A 108 11.10 12.86 -5.30
C ASN A 108 11.97 11.65 -5.67
N LYS A 109 12.57 11.69 -6.86
CA LYS A 109 13.42 10.61 -7.38
C LYS A 109 14.62 10.27 -6.48
N GLN A 110 15.25 11.28 -5.88
CA GLN A 110 16.40 11.09 -4.98
C GLN A 110 15.97 10.41 -3.68
N TYR A 111 14.91 10.93 -3.04
CA TYR A 111 14.36 10.31 -1.83
C TYR A 111 13.97 8.86 -2.08
N TYR A 112 13.25 8.59 -3.18
CA TYR A 112 12.83 7.23 -3.49
C TYR A 112 14.01 6.29 -3.78
N LEU A 113 15.07 6.79 -4.41
CA LEU A 113 16.32 6.04 -4.58
C LEU A 113 16.93 5.64 -3.23
N GLU A 114 16.94 6.55 -2.25
CA GLU A 114 17.43 6.25 -0.90
C GLU A 114 16.53 5.23 -0.18
N VAL A 115 15.21 5.31 -0.37
CA VAL A 115 14.26 4.28 0.08
C VAL A 115 14.64 2.91 -0.48
N MET A 116 14.93 2.82 -1.78
CA MET A 116 15.34 1.56 -2.42
C MET A 116 16.67 1.02 -1.88
N ARG A 117 17.64 1.89 -1.56
CA ARG A 117 18.88 1.48 -0.91
C ARG A 117 18.62 0.88 0.46
N ARG A 118 17.84 1.57 1.30
CA ARG A 118 17.46 1.08 2.64
C ARG A 118 16.63 -0.21 2.58
N LEU A 119 15.73 -0.32 1.61
CA LEU A 119 14.97 -1.56 1.36
C LEU A 119 15.92 -2.73 1.08
N ARG A 120 16.89 -2.56 0.19
CA ARG A 120 17.85 -3.62 -0.14
C ARG A 120 18.65 -4.08 1.09
N GLU A 121 19.11 -3.14 1.94
CA GLU A 121 19.78 -3.49 3.19
C GLU A 121 18.82 -4.22 4.16
N ALA A 122 17.56 -3.83 4.22
CA ALA A 122 16.56 -4.52 5.03
C ALA A 122 16.31 -5.95 4.53
N ILE A 123 16.24 -6.17 3.21
CA ILE A 123 16.12 -7.51 2.59
C ILE A 123 17.33 -8.36 2.94
N ARG A 124 18.54 -7.82 2.75
CA ARG A 124 19.79 -8.53 3.09
C ARG A 124 19.79 -9.04 4.54
N ARG A 125 19.32 -8.21 5.47
CA ARG A 125 19.30 -8.52 6.90
C ARG A 125 18.16 -9.46 7.30
N LYS A 126 16.94 -9.21 6.79
CA LYS A 126 15.72 -9.92 7.22
C LYS A 126 15.38 -11.15 6.37
N ARG A 127 15.86 -11.21 5.14
CA ARG A 127 15.56 -12.28 4.17
C ARG A 127 16.85 -12.80 3.51
N PRO A 128 17.76 -13.35 4.30
CA PRO A 128 19.09 -13.76 3.82
C PRO A 128 19.02 -14.78 2.68
N GLU A 129 18.05 -15.69 2.70
CA GLU A 129 17.89 -16.69 1.63
C GLU A 129 17.47 -16.03 0.32
N LEU A 130 16.48 -15.13 0.35
CA LEU A 130 16.06 -14.40 -0.85
C LEU A 130 17.18 -13.51 -1.39
N TRP A 131 17.99 -12.94 -0.50
CA TRP A 131 19.14 -12.11 -0.88
C TRP A 131 20.25 -12.94 -1.51
N LYS A 132 20.65 -14.07 -0.90
CA LYS A 132 21.71 -14.95 -1.37
C LYS A 132 21.43 -15.51 -2.77
N ASN A 133 20.19 -15.92 -2.99
CA ASN A 133 19.76 -16.49 -4.27
C ASN A 133 19.35 -15.43 -5.29
N ASN A 134 19.34 -14.14 -4.91
CA ASN A 134 18.79 -13.03 -5.70
C ASN A 134 17.41 -13.35 -6.30
N SER A 135 16.57 -14.05 -5.55
CA SER A 135 15.30 -14.62 -6.04
C SER A 135 14.07 -13.77 -5.70
N TRP A 136 14.24 -12.64 -5.01
CA TRP A 136 13.14 -11.75 -4.64
C TRP A 136 12.67 -10.89 -5.82
N LEU A 137 11.38 -10.61 -5.83
CA LEU A 137 10.69 -9.85 -6.86
C LEU A 137 10.07 -8.61 -6.22
N LEU A 138 10.22 -7.46 -6.87
CA LEU A 138 9.64 -6.20 -6.38
C LEU A 138 8.30 -5.93 -7.09
N TYR A 139 7.22 -5.81 -6.30
CA TYR A 139 5.90 -5.42 -6.78
C TYR A 139 5.47 -4.12 -6.12
N HIS A 140 5.63 -3.01 -6.84
CA HIS A 140 5.30 -1.66 -6.33
C HIS A 140 4.42 -0.89 -7.32
N ASN A 141 3.91 0.26 -6.90
CA ASN A 141 3.05 1.07 -7.77
C ASN A 141 3.86 1.75 -8.90
N ASN A 142 3.13 2.26 -9.90
CA ASN A 142 3.71 2.98 -11.04
C ASN A 142 3.78 4.51 -10.78
N GLY A 143 3.99 4.94 -9.54
CA GLY A 143 4.12 6.36 -9.19
C GLY A 143 5.24 7.05 -10.00
N LEU A 144 5.11 8.35 -10.25
CA LEU A 144 6.11 9.10 -11.02
C LEU A 144 7.52 8.97 -10.44
N ALA A 145 7.66 9.02 -9.11
CA ALA A 145 8.95 8.88 -8.45
C ALA A 145 9.61 7.52 -8.71
N HIS A 146 8.81 6.46 -8.88
CA HIS A 146 9.26 5.09 -9.09
C HIS A 146 9.66 4.80 -10.53
N SER A 147 9.08 5.52 -11.47
CA SER A 147 9.31 5.32 -12.92
C SER A 147 10.47 6.15 -13.49
N PHE A 148 11.12 7.00 -12.67
CA PHE A 148 12.29 7.76 -13.13
C PHE A 148 13.44 6.84 -13.55
N LEU A 149 14.12 7.22 -14.62
CA LEU A 149 15.26 6.48 -15.18
C LEU A 149 16.30 6.14 -14.09
N LEU A 150 16.61 7.10 -13.21
CA LEU A 150 17.55 6.93 -12.11
C LEU A 150 17.22 5.74 -11.20
N VAL A 151 15.94 5.54 -10.87
CA VAL A 151 15.48 4.43 -10.03
C VAL A 151 15.52 3.13 -10.81
N ARG A 152 15.09 3.15 -12.05
CA ARG A 152 15.12 1.98 -12.94
C ARG A 152 16.54 1.49 -13.18
N ASP A 153 17.47 2.41 -13.45
CA ASP A 153 18.90 2.10 -13.64
C ASP A 153 19.51 1.50 -12.34
N PHE A 154 19.14 2.05 -11.19
CA PHE A 154 19.59 1.49 -9.91
C PHE A 154 19.07 0.06 -9.71
N LEU A 155 17.79 -0.19 -9.97
CA LEU A 155 17.20 -1.52 -9.83
C LEU A 155 17.81 -2.51 -10.84
N ALA A 156 18.01 -2.09 -12.09
CA ALA A 156 18.66 -2.90 -13.13
C ALA A 156 20.12 -3.23 -12.78
N LYS A 157 20.92 -2.26 -12.36
CA LYS A 157 22.31 -2.45 -11.93
C LYS A 157 22.46 -3.42 -10.75
N ASN A 158 21.41 -3.52 -9.95
CA ASN A 158 21.35 -4.43 -8.79
C ASN A 158 20.58 -5.73 -9.09
N ASN A 159 20.34 -6.06 -10.34
CA ASN A 159 19.60 -7.25 -10.78
C ASN A 159 18.26 -7.46 -10.03
N THR A 160 17.54 -6.37 -9.75
CA THR A 160 16.25 -6.41 -9.08
C THR A 160 15.15 -6.60 -10.10
N THR A 161 14.47 -7.72 -10.07
CA THR A 161 13.34 -8.00 -10.95
C THR A 161 12.09 -7.27 -10.48
N ILE A 162 11.49 -6.46 -11.35
CA ILE A 162 10.26 -5.72 -11.08
C ILE A 162 9.10 -6.46 -11.76
N MET A 163 8.06 -6.76 -10.98
CA MET A 163 6.82 -7.34 -11.51
C MET A 163 5.94 -6.25 -12.15
N PRO A 164 5.31 -6.52 -13.29
CA PRO A 164 4.42 -5.57 -13.92
C PRO A 164 3.16 -5.35 -13.08
N LYS A 165 2.76 -4.07 -12.92
CA LYS A 165 1.51 -3.68 -12.26
C LYS A 165 0.65 -2.89 -13.23
N PRO A 166 -0.61 -3.26 -13.45
CA PRO A 166 -1.49 -2.48 -14.30
C PRO A 166 -1.85 -1.15 -13.63
N PRO A 167 -2.06 -0.08 -14.39
CA PRO A 167 -2.41 1.23 -13.85
C PRO A 167 -3.81 1.20 -13.21
N TYR A 168 -4.03 2.05 -12.19
CA TYR A 168 -5.30 2.23 -11.49
C TYR A 168 -5.91 0.95 -10.90
N SER A 169 -5.07 0.02 -10.48
CA SER A 169 -5.46 -1.32 -10.01
C SER A 169 -5.10 -1.53 -8.54
N SER A 170 -5.74 -0.78 -7.65
CA SER A 170 -5.58 -0.91 -6.19
C SER A 170 -6.04 -2.27 -5.66
N ASP A 171 -6.96 -2.91 -6.36
CA ASP A 171 -7.45 -4.27 -6.07
C ASP A 171 -6.41 -5.38 -6.36
N LEU A 172 -5.35 -5.07 -7.09
CA LEU A 172 -4.18 -5.93 -7.30
C LEU A 172 -2.98 -5.51 -6.44
N ALA A 173 -3.12 -4.51 -5.58
CA ALA A 173 -2.06 -4.00 -4.73
C ALA A 173 -2.25 -4.50 -3.28
N PRO A 174 -1.44 -5.47 -2.79
CA PRO A 174 -1.58 -6.01 -1.43
C PRO A 174 -1.51 -4.95 -0.32
N CYS A 175 -0.75 -3.87 -0.53
CA CYS A 175 -0.75 -2.72 0.37
C CYS A 175 -2.14 -2.09 0.49
N ASP A 176 -2.83 -1.89 -0.64
CA ASP A 176 -4.12 -1.19 -0.70
C ASP A 176 -5.28 -2.02 -0.18
N PHE A 177 -5.37 -3.30 -0.58
CA PHE A 177 -6.52 -4.12 -0.20
C PHE A 177 -6.35 -4.84 1.14
N PHE A 178 -5.12 -5.05 1.62
CA PHE A 178 -4.85 -5.79 2.86
C PHE A 178 -4.17 -4.93 3.93
N LEU A 179 -2.94 -4.43 3.68
CA LEU A 179 -2.12 -3.85 4.73
C LEU A 179 -2.67 -2.53 5.25
N PHE A 180 -2.93 -1.56 4.37
CA PHE A 180 -3.39 -0.24 4.78
C PHE A 180 -4.77 -0.23 5.46
N PRO A 181 -5.78 -0.99 4.98
CA PRO A 181 -7.04 -1.12 5.70
C PRO A 181 -6.86 -1.72 7.09
N LYS A 182 -6.04 -2.75 7.24
CA LYS A 182 -5.74 -3.39 8.53
C LYS A 182 -5.02 -2.44 9.48
N LEU A 183 -4.00 -1.71 8.99
CA LEU A 183 -3.22 -0.74 9.75
C LEU A 183 -4.08 0.46 10.20
N LYS A 184 -4.91 1.01 9.31
CA LYS A 184 -5.68 2.23 9.57
C LYS A 184 -6.92 2.00 10.44
N ARG A 185 -7.51 0.81 10.39
CA ARG A 185 -8.75 0.50 11.13
C ARG A 185 -8.68 0.81 12.63
N PRO A 186 -7.66 0.38 13.40
CA PRO A 186 -7.56 0.68 14.84
C PRO A 186 -7.22 2.15 15.12
N LEU A 187 -6.71 2.90 14.12
CA LEU A 187 -6.34 4.31 14.26
C LEU A 187 -7.53 5.26 14.03
N LYS A 188 -8.60 4.78 13.37
CA LYS A 188 -9.79 5.60 13.10
C LYS A 188 -10.52 5.96 14.39
N GLY A 189 -11.04 7.20 14.46
CA GLY A 189 -11.75 7.73 15.62
C GLY A 189 -10.86 8.14 16.79
N ARG A 190 -9.55 7.96 16.70
CA ARG A 190 -8.60 8.36 17.75
C ARG A 190 -7.86 9.63 17.35
N ARG A 191 -7.73 10.54 18.30
CA ARG A 191 -6.88 11.75 18.18
C ARG A 191 -5.52 11.47 18.80
N PHE A 192 -4.48 11.84 18.09
CA PHE A 192 -3.11 11.72 18.55
C PHE A 192 -2.50 13.12 18.65
N ALA A 193 -1.94 13.45 19.81
CA ALA A 193 -1.30 14.74 20.03
C ALA A 193 -0.01 14.87 19.22
N LYS A 194 0.73 13.76 19.07
CA LYS A 194 1.95 13.67 18.26
C LYS A 194 1.85 12.47 17.31
N ILE A 195 2.41 12.64 16.12
CA ILE A 195 2.47 11.56 15.12
C ILE A 195 3.31 10.38 15.62
N GLU A 196 4.36 10.64 16.41
CA GLU A 196 5.23 9.63 17.00
C GLU A 196 4.46 8.64 17.88
N GLU A 197 3.42 9.05 18.59
CA GLU A 197 2.57 8.18 19.41
C GLU A 197 1.81 7.11 18.59
N ARG A 198 1.62 7.35 17.28
CA ARG A 198 1.01 6.39 16.34
C ARG A 198 1.96 5.31 15.87
N LEU A 199 3.26 5.57 15.97
CA LEU A 199 4.31 4.76 15.35
C LEU A 199 4.77 3.61 16.25
N HIS A 200 4.44 3.67 17.54
CA HIS A 200 4.86 2.70 18.57
C HIS A 200 3.76 1.69 18.95
N ARG A 201 2.68 1.62 18.19
CA ARG A 201 1.59 0.65 18.38
C ARG A 201 1.37 -0.19 17.12
#